data_12a90046dc6c66acb05dec55891c2d68
#
_entry.id   12a90046dc6c66acb05dec55891c2d68
#
_cell.length_a   1.000
_cell.length_b   1.000
_cell.length_c   1.000
_cell.angle_alpha   90.00
_cell.angle_beta   90.00
_cell.angle_gamma   90.00
#
_symmetry.space_group_name_H-M   'P 1'
#
loop_
_entity.id
_entity.type
_entity.pdbx_description
1 polymer ?
#
loop_
_entity_poly.entity_id
_entity_poly.type
_entity_poly.pdbx_seq_one_letter_code
_entity_poly.pdbx_strand_id
1 'polypeptide(L)'
;MQPLPKVNLSEPGWDIRQGQAVWQPARKSPEIAGELLLATHANGSTFVQFTKTPFPFAIAQTTSNGWQIEFPPQNRRYTGPGKPPGRIVWFQLCNALTGKPLARGWTWLDSGTSWQLKNSSGESLEGYLAQ
;
A
#
# COMPACT_ATOMS: atom_id res chain seq x y z
N MET A 1 -7.43 13.34 -14.87
CA MET A 1 -8.23 12.14 -14.60
C MET A 1 -9.09 12.36 -13.37
N GLN A 2 -10.32 11.87 -13.38
CA GLN A 2 -11.19 12.00 -12.23
C GLN A 2 -10.75 11.06 -11.10
N PRO A 3 -11.01 11.43 -9.84
CA PRO A 3 -10.73 10.53 -8.72
C PRO A 3 -11.46 9.20 -8.86
N LEU A 4 -10.83 8.13 -8.38
CA LEU A 4 -11.47 6.82 -8.35
C LEU A 4 -12.62 6.84 -7.32
N PRO A 5 -13.66 6.02 -7.53
CA PRO A 5 -14.75 5.93 -6.56
C PRO A 5 -14.25 5.51 -5.18
N LYS A 6 -14.91 5.99 -4.15
CA LYS A 6 -14.60 5.57 -2.79
C LYS A 6 -14.84 4.08 -2.63
N VAL A 7 -13.86 3.38 -2.06
CA VAL A 7 -13.95 1.93 -1.86
C VAL A 7 -14.91 1.63 -0.72
N ASN A 8 -15.83 0.67 -0.96
CA ASN A 8 -16.73 0.16 0.05
C ASN A 8 -16.32 -1.27 0.41
N LEU A 9 -15.61 -1.43 1.51
CA LEU A 9 -15.07 -2.73 1.93
C LEU A 9 -16.15 -3.69 2.45
N SER A 10 -17.38 -3.23 2.66
CA SER A 10 -18.47 -4.11 3.06
C SER A 10 -19.14 -4.80 1.87
N GLU A 11 -18.79 -4.44 0.64
CA GLU A 11 -19.28 -5.14 -0.53
C GLU A 11 -18.70 -6.56 -0.60
N PRO A 12 -19.44 -7.53 -1.18
CA PRO A 12 -18.89 -8.87 -1.38
C PRO A 12 -17.69 -8.86 -2.32
N GLY A 13 -16.77 -9.79 -2.14
CA GLY A 13 -15.62 -9.96 -3.02
C GLY A 13 -14.31 -9.40 -2.46
N TRP A 14 -14.35 -8.65 -1.38
CA TRP A 14 -13.14 -8.16 -0.73
C TRP A 14 -12.59 -9.18 0.25
N ASP A 15 -11.28 -9.42 0.14
CA ASP A 15 -10.50 -10.15 1.14
C ASP A 15 -9.71 -9.11 1.93
N ILE A 16 -10.00 -8.97 3.22
CA ILE A 16 -9.44 -7.91 4.05
C ILE A 16 -8.48 -8.51 5.06
N ARG A 17 -7.27 -7.96 5.11
CA ARG A 17 -6.24 -8.35 6.08
C ARG A 17 -5.78 -7.11 6.81
N GLN A 18 -5.55 -7.24 8.10
CA GLN A 18 -5.12 -6.13 8.95
C GLN A 18 -3.90 -6.51 9.75
N GLY A 19 -3.07 -5.53 10.03
CA GLY A 19 -1.88 -5.73 10.82
C GLY A 19 -1.22 -4.41 11.17
N GLN A 20 0.09 -4.45 11.30
CA GLN A 20 0.88 -3.27 11.68
C GLN A 20 2.12 -3.21 10.81
N ALA A 21 2.62 -2.00 10.62
CA ALA A 21 3.81 -1.77 9.84
C ALA A 21 4.59 -0.58 10.38
N VAL A 22 5.88 -0.56 10.05
CA VAL A 22 6.77 0.58 10.30
C VAL A 22 7.31 1.02 8.96
N TRP A 23 7.10 2.29 8.64
CA TRP A 23 7.52 2.90 7.39
C TRP A 23 8.64 3.89 7.63
N GLN A 24 9.74 3.74 6.90
CA GLN A 24 10.82 4.71 6.84
C GLN A 24 10.86 5.28 5.43
N PRO A 25 10.41 6.53 5.23
CA PRO A 25 10.27 7.10 3.88
C PRO A 25 11.59 7.25 3.12
N ALA A 26 12.69 7.46 3.85
CA ALA A 26 14.00 7.65 3.25
C ALA A 26 15.07 7.21 4.23
N ARG A 27 16.30 7.04 3.70
CA ARG A 27 17.45 6.73 4.55
C ARG A 27 17.63 7.86 5.58
N LYS A 28 17.82 7.49 6.85
CA LYS A 28 18.00 8.44 7.97
C LYS A 28 16.78 9.28 8.32
N SER A 29 15.62 9.06 7.66
CA SER A 29 14.41 9.72 8.13
C SER A 29 13.82 8.96 9.32
N PRO A 30 13.00 9.63 10.16
CA PRO A 30 12.32 8.94 11.25
C PRO A 30 11.40 7.85 10.75
N GLU A 31 11.29 6.79 11.53
CA GLU A 31 10.33 5.72 11.26
C GLU A 31 8.93 6.11 11.75
N ILE A 32 7.93 5.70 11.01
CA ILE A 32 6.53 5.93 11.34
C ILE A 32 5.86 4.58 11.53
N ALA A 33 5.40 4.31 12.76
CA ALA A 33 4.67 3.08 13.07
C ALA A 33 3.17 3.34 12.93
N GLY A 34 2.45 2.36 12.41
CA GLY A 34 1.01 2.50 12.24
C GLY A 34 0.31 1.19 11.96
N GLU A 35 -0.99 1.30 11.79
CA GLU A 35 -1.84 0.17 11.44
C GLU A 35 -1.95 0.06 9.93
N LEU A 36 -1.99 -1.18 9.44
CA LEU A 36 -2.05 -1.47 8.02
C LEU A 36 -3.30 -2.29 7.71
N LEU A 37 -4.03 -1.86 6.69
CA LEU A 37 -5.15 -2.60 6.13
C LEU A 37 -4.87 -2.83 4.66
N LEU A 38 -4.96 -4.10 4.24
CA LEU A 38 -4.85 -4.49 2.84
C LEU A 38 -6.14 -5.21 2.44
N ALA A 39 -6.75 -4.76 1.36
CA ALA A 39 -7.92 -5.41 0.81
C ALA A 39 -7.69 -5.71 -0.67
N THR A 40 -8.06 -6.91 -1.09
CA THR A 40 -8.01 -7.32 -2.49
C THR A 40 -9.38 -7.80 -2.90
N HIS A 41 -9.78 -7.43 -4.10
CA HIS A 41 -11.10 -7.82 -4.63
C HIS A 41 -10.94 -8.92 -5.68
N ALA A 42 -11.97 -9.76 -5.80
CA ALA A 42 -11.99 -10.83 -6.79
C ALA A 42 -11.81 -10.30 -8.23
N ASN A 43 -12.18 -9.04 -8.49
CA ASN A 43 -12.01 -8.41 -9.81
C ASN A 43 -10.60 -7.87 -10.06
N GLY A 44 -9.67 -8.03 -9.10
CA GLY A 44 -8.30 -7.55 -9.22
C GLY A 44 -8.03 -6.18 -8.62
N SER A 45 -9.07 -5.49 -8.14
CA SER A 45 -8.88 -4.20 -7.46
C SER A 45 -8.18 -4.38 -6.12
N THR A 46 -7.42 -3.38 -5.71
CA THR A 46 -6.70 -3.39 -4.42
C THR A 46 -6.93 -2.10 -3.67
N PHE A 47 -6.80 -2.19 -2.35
CA PHE A 47 -6.92 -1.05 -1.44
C PHE A 47 -5.95 -1.24 -0.29
N VAL A 48 -5.13 -0.22 -0.02
CA VAL A 48 -4.20 -0.22 1.11
C VAL A 48 -4.40 1.07 1.90
N GLN A 49 -4.53 0.94 3.21
CA GLN A 49 -4.58 2.10 4.08
C GLN A 49 -3.57 1.92 5.20
N PHE A 50 -2.70 2.90 5.34
CA PHE A 50 -1.74 3.00 6.45
C PHE A 50 -2.21 4.12 7.37
N THR A 51 -2.47 3.78 8.63
CA THR A 51 -3.05 4.70 9.61
C THR A 51 -2.09 4.92 10.76
N LYS A 52 -1.70 6.16 10.97
CA LYS A 52 -1.05 6.56 12.21
C LYS A 52 -2.18 7.03 13.13
N THR A 53 -2.60 6.13 14.00
CA THR A 53 -3.81 6.32 14.82
C THR A 53 -3.86 7.70 15.45
N PRO A 54 -5.03 8.41 15.36
CA PRO A 54 -6.30 7.93 14.78
C PRO A 54 -6.52 8.30 13.31
N PHE A 55 -5.53 8.85 12.62
CA PHE A 55 -5.74 9.43 11.29
C PHE A 55 -5.10 8.61 10.18
N PRO A 56 -5.80 8.42 9.05
CA PRO A 56 -5.17 7.83 7.86
C PRO A 56 -3.99 8.67 7.41
N PHE A 57 -2.88 8.00 7.07
CA PHE A 57 -1.66 8.65 6.62
C PHE A 57 -1.47 8.50 5.11
N ALA A 58 -1.76 7.32 4.57
CA ALA A 58 -1.70 7.02 3.14
C ALA A 58 -2.82 6.07 2.77
N ILE A 59 -3.52 6.36 1.67
CA ILE A 59 -4.59 5.52 1.16
C ILE A 59 -4.34 5.31 -0.32
N ALA A 60 -4.06 4.07 -0.72
CA ALA A 60 -3.77 3.71 -2.10
C ALA A 60 -4.80 2.73 -2.62
N GLN A 61 -5.24 2.91 -3.87
CA GLN A 61 -6.17 1.99 -4.49
C GLN A 61 -5.86 1.82 -5.97
N THR A 62 -6.13 0.63 -6.48
CA THR A 62 -6.02 0.33 -7.90
C THR A 62 -7.30 -0.32 -8.40
N THR A 63 -7.59 -0.09 -9.67
CA THR A 63 -8.65 -0.78 -10.40
C THR A 63 -8.06 -1.30 -11.72
N SER A 64 -8.90 -1.96 -12.53
CA SER A 64 -8.46 -2.38 -13.87
C SER A 64 -8.10 -1.20 -14.77
N ASN A 65 -8.59 0.01 -14.47
CA ASN A 65 -8.46 1.18 -15.33
C ASN A 65 -7.47 2.22 -14.84
N GLY A 66 -7.06 2.16 -13.57
CA GLY A 66 -6.19 3.18 -13.04
C GLY A 66 -5.84 3.01 -11.57
N TRP A 67 -5.24 4.05 -11.03
CA TRP A 67 -4.74 4.06 -9.65
C TRP A 67 -4.98 5.40 -9.00
N GLN A 68 -4.99 5.40 -7.67
CA GLN A 68 -5.09 6.63 -6.87
C GLN A 68 -4.33 6.44 -5.57
N ILE A 69 -3.64 7.48 -5.13
CA ILE A 69 -3.05 7.51 -3.80
C ILE A 69 -3.35 8.86 -3.16
N GLU A 70 -3.75 8.82 -1.89
CA GLU A 70 -4.04 10.00 -1.10
C GLU A 70 -3.12 10.05 0.11
N PHE A 71 -2.69 11.27 0.45
CA PHE A 71 -1.95 11.57 1.67
C PHE A 71 -2.77 12.60 2.47
N PRO A 72 -3.75 12.14 3.28
CA PRO A 72 -4.67 13.05 3.97
C PRO A 72 -4.00 14.14 4.81
N PRO A 73 -2.89 13.86 5.55
CA PRO A 73 -2.25 14.92 6.33
C PRO A 73 -1.72 16.08 5.48
N GLN A 74 -1.40 15.82 4.22
CA GLN A 74 -0.89 16.82 3.29
C GLN A 74 -1.97 17.34 2.35
N ASN A 75 -3.19 16.82 2.46
CA ASN A 75 -4.29 17.16 1.59
C ASN A 75 -3.92 17.00 0.11
N ARG A 76 -3.24 15.90 -0.22
CA ARG A 76 -2.79 15.62 -1.59
C ARG A 76 -3.37 14.33 -2.11
N ARG A 77 -3.69 14.32 -3.40
CA ARG A 77 -4.21 13.16 -4.12
C ARG A 77 -3.58 13.12 -5.50
N TYR A 78 -3.13 11.93 -5.88
CA TYR A 78 -2.57 11.68 -7.21
C TYR A 78 -3.34 10.53 -7.84
N THR A 79 -3.70 10.69 -9.12
CA THR A 79 -4.43 9.68 -9.89
C THR A 79 -3.79 9.53 -11.25
N GLY A 80 -4.00 8.36 -11.87
CA GLY A 80 -3.53 8.12 -13.22
C GLY A 80 -4.18 6.89 -13.84
N PRO A 81 -4.09 6.78 -15.16
CA PRO A 81 -4.58 5.59 -15.87
C PRO A 81 -3.55 4.47 -15.83
N GLY A 82 -4.03 3.23 -16.04
CA GLY A 82 -3.16 2.08 -16.18
C GLY A 82 -2.47 1.68 -14.89
N LYS A 83 -1.21 1.27 -15.03
CA LYS A 83 -0.44 0.76 -13.89
C LYS A 83 0.07 1.89 -13.02
N PRO A 84 0.09 1.70 -11.70
CA PRO A 84 0.61 2.71 -10.79
C PRO A 84 2.12 2.88 -10.92
N PRO A 85 2.65 4.06 -10.52
CA PRO A 85 4.09 4.29 -10.53
C PRO A 85 4.84 3.29 -9.67
N GLY A 86 5.97 2.80 -10.19
CA GLY A 86 6.77 1.79 -9.49
C GLY A 86 7.52 2.31 -8.27
N ARG A 87 7.66 3.64 -8.12
CA ARG A 87 8.39 4.23 -7.00
C ARG A 87 7.56 4.33 -5.72
N ILE A 88 6.25 4.08 -5.77
CA ILE A 88 5.36 4.26 -4.63
C ILE A 88 5.27 2.94 -3.85
N VAL A 89 5.75 2.96 -2.61
CA VAL A 89 5.88 1.75 -1.78
C VAL A 89 4.54 1.04 -1.56
N TRP A 90 3.45 1.79 -1.41
CA TRP A 90 2.14 1.22 -1.11
C TRP A 90 1.61 0.34 -2.24
N PHE A 91 1.90 0.70 -3.50
CA PHE A 91 1.54 -0.14 -4.64
C PHE A 91 2.46 -1.35 -4.75
N GLN A 92 3.75 -1.20 -4.41
CA GLN A 92 4.67 -2.32 -4.41
C GLN A 92 4.31 -3.34 -3.32
N LEU A 93 3.81 -2.87 -2.18
CA LEU A 93 3.32 -3.77 -1.13
C LEU A 93 2.18 -4.64 -1.65
N CYS A 94 1.23 -4.05 -2.38
CA CYS A 94 0.17 -4.82 -3.02
C CYS A 94 0.73 -5.89 -3.95
N ASN A 95 1.71 -5.53 -4.78
CA ASN A 95 2.33 -6.47 -5.71
C ASN A 95 3.00 -7.62 -4.97
N ALA A 96 3.78 -7.31 -3.93
CA ALA A 96 4.50 -8.31 -3.17
C ALA A 96 3.55 -9.30 -2.48
N LEU A 97 2.51 -8.77 -1.84
CA LEU A 97 1.58 -9.60 -1.08
C LEU A 97 0.63 -10.42 -1.97
N THR A 98 0.46 -10.04 -3.22
CA THR A 98 -0.36 -10.78 -4.18
C THR A 98 0.47 -11.62 -5.14
N GLY A 99 1.79 -11.70 -4.95
CA GLY A 99 2.67 -12.51 -5.78
C GLY A 99 2.98 -11.92 -7.14
N LYS A 100 2.72 -10.63 -7.34
CA LYS A 100 3.03 -9.94 -8.60
C LYS A 100 4.48 -9.45 -8.61
N PRO A 101 5.08 -9.28 -9.79
CA PRO A 101 6.46 -8.77 -9.87
C PRO A 101 6.56 -7.37 -9.29
N LEU A 102 7.69 -7.11 -8.62
CA LEU A 102 8.01 -5.79 -8.10
C LEU A 102 8.67 -4.94 -9.18
N ALA A 103 8.53 -3.62 -9.06
CA ALA A 103 9.27 -2.71 -9.89
C ALA A 103 10.77 -2.79 -9.58
N ARG A 104 11.59 -2.34 -10.53
CA ARG A 104 13.04 -2.37 -10.40
C ARG A 104 13.49 -1.60 -9.16
N GLY A 105 14.44 -2.17 -8.43
CA GLY A 105 15.02 -1.55 -7.23
C GLY A 105 14.37 -1.94 -5.93
N TRP A 106 13.29 -2.71 -5.97
CA TRP A 106 12.62 -3.17 -4.76
C TRP A 106 13.02 -4.59 -4.41
N THR A 107 13.17 -4.86 -3.10
CA THR A 107 13.50 -6.16 -2.55
C THR A 107 12.44 -6.56 -1.53
N TRP A 108 11.99 -7.80 -1.60
CA TRP A 108 10.96 -8.36 -0.72
C TRP A 108 11.51 -9.55 0.04
N LEU A 109 11.34 -9.52 1.36
CA LEU A 109 11.69 -10.65 2.24
C LEU A 109 10.48 -11.00 3.08
N ASP A 110 10.09 -12.28 3.07
CA ASP A 110 8.94 -12.76 3.84
C ASP A 110 9.40 -13.94 4.70
N SER A 111 9.29 -13.77 6.03
CA SER A 111 9.69 -14.82 6.99
C SER A 111 8.54 -15.72 7.40
N GLY A 112 7.33 -15.50 6.85
CA GLY A 112 6.12 -16.21 7.23
C GLY A 112 5.33 -15.53 8.34
N THR A 113 5.99 -14.89 9.30
CA THR A 113 5.34 -14.16 10.38
C THR A 113 5.39 -12.65 10.18
N SER A 114 6.37 -12.18 9.42
CA SER A 114 6.53 -10.78 9.09
C SER A 114 7.18 -10.66 7.71
N TRP A 115 7.17 -9.45 7.18
CA TRP A 115 7.77 -9.18 5.87
C TRP A 115 8.49 -7.85 5.88
N GLN A 116 9.37 -7.67 4.89
CA GLN A 116 10.14 -6.45 4.72
C GLN A 116 10.23 -6.10 3.23
N LEU A 117 9.92 -4.86 2.92
CA LEU A 117 9.98 -4.30 1.57
C LEU A 117 10.93 -3.11 1.59
N LYS A 118 11.96 -3.16 0.74
CA LYS A 118 12.98 -2.11 0.70
C LYS A 118 13.28 -1.71 -0.74
N ASN A 119 13.66 -0.46 -0.93
CA ASN A 119 14.20 -0.05 -2.22
C ASN A 119 15.64 0.44 -2.09
N SER A 120 16.28 0.65 -3.23
CA SER A 120 17.70 1.02 -3.29
C SER A 120 17.97 2.43 -2.78
N SER A 121 16.96 3.29 -2.66
CA SER A 121 17.11 4.66 -2.16
C SER A 121 17.04 4.76 -0.63
N GLY A 122 16.74 3.65 0.04
CA GLY A 122 16.68 3.62 1.51
C GLY A 122 15.29 3.65 2.09
N GLU A 123 14.25 3.72 1.27
CA GLU A 123 12.88 3.58 1.76
C GLU A 123 12.63 2.13 2.18
N SER A 124 11.95 1.95 3.32
CA SER A 124 11.62 0.60 3.81
C SER A 124 10.26 0.57 4.46
N LEU A 125 9.63 -0.59 4.37
CA LEU A 125 8.36 -0.87 5.02
C LEU A 125 8.44 -2.28 5.57
N GLU A 126 8.22 -2.46 6.86
CA GLU A 126 8.21 -3.79 7.47
C GLU A 126 7.00 -3.95 8.37
N GLY A 127 6.47 -5.15 8.40
CA GLY A 127 5.31 -5.39 9.22
C GLY A 127 4.78 -6.80 9.10
N TYR A 128 3.53 -6.95 9.51
CA TYR A 128 2.82 -8.20 9.38
C TYR A 128 1.34 -7.92 9.10
N LEU A 129 0.69 -8.91 8.51
CA LEU A 129 -0.76 -8.90 8.31
C LEU A 129 -1.35 -10.18 8.87
N ALA A 130 -2.35 -10.03 9.74
CA ALA A 130 -3.13 -11.14 10.22
C ALA A 130 -4.13 -11.57 9.13
N GLN A 131 -4.46 -12.82 9.15
CA GLN A 131 -5.47 -13.35 8.23
C GLN A 131 -6.87 -13.24 8.80
#